data_11d5f7a99b3f4dafec262b564c2ec1dc
#
_entry.id   11d5f7a99b3f4dafec262b564c2ec1dc
#
_cell.length_a   1.000
_cell.length_b   1.000
_cell.length_c   1.000
_cell.angle_alpha   90.00
_cell.angle_beta   90.00
_cell.angle_gamma   90.00
#
_symmetry.space_group_name_H-M   'P 1'
#
loop_
_entity.id
_entity.type
_entity.pdbx_description
1 polymer ?
#
loop_
_entity_poly.entity_id
_entity_poly.type
_entity_poly.pdbx_seq_one_letter_code
_entity_poly.pdbx_strand_id
1 'polypeptide(L)'
;MELVHGISTHFIQSKKFKTNKITVRFTAPLSLDTIAGHMLSASMLETANQMYPTSQDLRRHLASLYGTDMSTNCFRRGQSHIIELTFTYVRDEFLSRKNVLTSQILELVKETLFSPVVVDNGFDPALFEIEKKQLLASLAADMDDSFYFAHKELDKLFFHDERLQLEYSDLRNRILAETPQSSYSCFQEFLANDSFSNDVVYVVNSFLCTKTTVTRFVTVAKFNCFVFTSRSS
;
A
#
# COMPACT_ATOMS: atom_id res chain seq x y z
N MET A 1 1.07 -20.28 -0.29
CA MET A 1 2.44 -20.84 -0.24
C MET A 1 3.30 -19.81 0.49
N GLU A 2 3.88 -20.17 1.61
CA GLU A 2 4.82 -19.30 2.33
C GLU A 2 6.22 -19.49 1.70
N LEU A 3 6.74 -18.43 1.09
CA LEU A 3 8.07 -18.44 0.44
C LEU A 3 9.16 -17.97 1.40
N VAL A 4 8.79 -17.11 2.35
CA VAL A 4 9.65 -16.55 3.39
C VAL A 4 8.79 -16.40 4.64
N HIS A 5 9.35 -16.62 5.82
CA HIS A 5 8.62 -16.51 7.08
C HIS A 5 7.92 -15.15 7.21
N GLY A 6 6.62 -15.17 7.50
CA GLY A 6 5.78 -13.97 7.61
C GLY A 6 5.25 -13.40 6.27
N ILE A 7 5.58 -14.00 5.11
CA ILE A 7 5.05 -13.56 3.81
C ILE A 7 4.35 -14.71 3.10
N SER A 8 3.04 -14.60 2.95
CA SER A 8 2.22 -15.53 2.18
C SER A 8 2.10 -15.08 0.73
N THR A 9 2.29 -16.01 -0.20
CA THR A 9 2.16 -15.71 -1.64
C THR A 9 1.04 -16.54 -2.25
N HIS A 10 0.13 -15.86 -2.92
CA HIS A 10 -1.03 -16.48 -3.57
C HIS A 10 -0.98 -16.24 -5.08
N PHE A 11 -1.06 -17.30 -5.87
CA PHE A 11 -1.13 -17.23 -7.32
C PHE A 11 -2.51 -17.65 -7.79
N ILE A 12 -3.22 -16.74 -8.45
CA ILE A 12 -4.52 -17.01 -9.05
C ILE A 12 -4.36 -16.96 -10.56
N GLN A 13 -4.50 -18.11 -11.21
CA GLN A 13 -4.42 -18.19 -12.66
C GLN A 13 -5.82 -18.06 -13.28
N SER A 14 -5.98 -17.13 -14.23
CA SER A 14 -7.23 -16.93 -14.96
C SER A 14 -6.96 -16.58 -16.43
N LYS A 15 -7.63 -17.25 -17.35
CA LYS A 15 -7.59 -16.94 -18.80
C LYS A 15 -8.63 -15.88 -19.22
N LYS A 16 -9.46 -15.45 -18.27
CA LYS A 16 -10.60 -14.57 -18.54
C LYS A 16 -10.19 -13.11 -18.79
N PHE A 17 -9.09 -12.66 -18.18
CA PHE A 17 -8.71 -11.24 -18.20
C PHE A 17 -7.51 -10.99 -19.11
N LYS A 18 -7.47 -9.82 -19.73
CA LYS A 18 -6.34 -9.33 -20.55
C LYS A 18 -5.28 -8.60 -19.72
N THR A 19 -5.54 -8.41 -18.45
CA THR A 19 -4.65 -7.74 -17.50
C THR A 19 -4.13 -8.71 -16.46
N ASN A 20 -2.95 -8.43 -15.94
CA ASN A 20 -2.42 -9.00 -14.71
C ASN A 20 -2.68 -8.03 -13.56
N LYS A 21 -2.82 -8.57 -12.35
CA LYS A 21 -2.94 -7.78 -11.12
C LYS A 21 -1.92 -8.30 -10.10
N ILE A 22 -1.13 -7.40 -9.54
CA ILE A 22 -0.28 -7.66 -8.37
C ILE A 22 -0.85 -6.86 -7.21
N THR A 23 -1.12 -7.53 -6.11
CA THR A 23 -1.56 -6.88 -4.88
C THR A 23 -0.61 -7.26 -3.76
N VAL A 24 -0.03 -6.26 -3.12
CA VAL A 24 0.75 -6.41 -1.88
C VAL A 24 -0.11 -5.92 -0.74
N ARG A 25 -0.30 -6.77 0.26
CA ARG A 25 -1.17 -6.48 1.40
C ARG A 25 -0.39 -6.59 2.68
N PHE A 26 -0.47 -5.55 3.49
CA PHE A 26 0.06 -5.49 4.84
C PHE A 26 -1.11 -5.49 5.83
N THR A 27 -1.05 -6.34 6.83
CA THR A 27 -2.11 -6.47 7.83
C THR A 27 -1.56 -6.23 9.22
N ALA A 28 -2.14 -5.31 9.96
CA ALA A 28 -1.81 -5.01 11.35
C ALA A 28 -3.03 -5.10 12.27
N PRO A 29 -2.86 -5.34 13.56
CA PRO A 29 -3.94 -5.15 14.52
C PRO A 29 -4.49 -3.73 14.45
N LEU A 30 -5.81 -3.59 14.57
CA LEU A 30 -6.46 -2.28 14.58
C LEU A 30 -6.05 -1.52 15.84
N SER A 31 -5.40 -0.38 15.65
CA SER A 31 -5.04 0.55 16.74
C SER A 31 -5.46 1.96 16.36
N LEU A 32 -6.06 2.68 17.32
CA LEU A 32 -6.42 4.08 17.11
C LEU A 32 -5.19 4.97 16.97
N ASP A 33 -4.07 4.59 17.58
CA ASP A 33 -2.86 5.40 17.58
C ASP A 33 -2.11 5.37 16.24
N THR A 34 -2.25 4.28 15.47
CA THR A 34 -1.53 4.11 14.21
C THR A 34 -2.39 4.27 12.96
N ILE A 35 -3.74 4.32 13.10
CA ILE A 35 -4.65 4.33 11.96
C ILE A 35 -4.41 5.50 11.01
N ALA A 36 -4.19 6.71 11.55
CA ALA A 36 -3.95 7.92 10.77
C ALA A 36 -2.61 7.86 10.02
N GLY A 37 -1.55 7.40 10.72
CA GLY A 37 -0.23 7.18 10.12
C GLY A 37 -0.27 6.16 8.98
N HIS A 38 -1.04 5.07 9.14
CA HIS A 38 -1.23 4.07 8.08
C HIS A 38 -1.95 4.63 6.86
N MET A 39 -2.99 5.43 7.05
CA MET A 39 -3.73 6.05 5.95
C MET A 39 -2.85 7.02 5.17
N LEU A 40 -2.10 7.88 5.86
CA LEU A 40 -1.17 8.82 5.23
C LEU A 40 -0.01 8.09 4.55
N SER A 41 0.53 7.04 5.15
CA SER A 41 1.55 6.21 4.52
C SER A 41 1.06 5.60 3.20
N ALA A 42 -0.16 5.08 3.17
CA ALA A 42 -0.76 4.56 1.94
C ALA A 42 -0.83 5.64 0.85
N SER A 43 -1.31 6.85 1.17
CA SER A 43 -1.35 7.97 0.23
C SER A 43 0.04 8.35 -0.29
N MET A 44 1.03 8.42 0.62
CA MET A 44 2.42 8.75 0.24
C MET A 44 3.03 7.73 -0.72
N LEU A 45 2.76 6.42 -0.53
CA LEU A 45 3.25 5.36 -1.43
C LEU A 45 2.69 5.50 -2.85
N GLU A 46 1.47 6.00 -3.02
CA GLU A 46 0.84 6.20 -4.33
C GLU A 46 1.38 7.44 -5.05
N THR A 47 1.92 8.39 -4.31
CA THR A 47 2.26 9.71 -4.83
C THR A 47 3.63 9.77 -5.48
N ALA A 48 4.67 9.24 -4.83
CA ALA A 48 6.04 9.36 -5.28
C ALA A 48 6.97 8.31 -4.66
N ASN A 49 8.11 8.08 -5.30
CA ASN A 49 9.24 7.31 -4.76
C ASN A 49 10.55 7.98 -5.17
N GLN A 50 11.70 7.50 -4.68
CA GLN A 50 12.99 8.13 -4.97
C GLN A 50 13.34 8.16 -6.46
N MET A 51 12.89 7.17 -7.24
CA MET A 51 13.12 7.12 -8.69
C MET A 51 12.21 8.12 -9.43
N TYR A 52 11.00 8.34 -8.91
CA TYR A 52 10.00 9.27 -9.44
C TYR A 52 9.54 10.20 -8.32
N PRO A 53 10.31 11.27 -8.03
CA PRO A 53 10.13 12.09 -6.82
C PRO A 53 8.91 13.02 -6.87
N THR A 54 8.23 13.11 -8.01
CA THR A 54 6.98 13.86 -8.13
C THR A 54 5.84 12.97 -8.59
N SER A 55 4.62 13.28 -8.18
CA SER A 55 3.40 12.59 -8.63
C SER A 55 3.27 12.61 -10.17
N GLN A 56 3.73 13.70 -10.81
CA GLN A 56 3.71 13.83 -12.27
C GLN A 56 4.67 12.83 -12.93
N ASP A 57 5.90 12.68 -12.40
CA ASP A 57 6.89 11.76 -12.95
C ASP A 57 6.45 10.31 -12.79
N LEU A 58 5.92 9.94 -11.62
CA LEU A 58 5.38 8.61 -11.38
C LEU A 58 4.22 8.31 -12.34
N ARG A 59 3.27 9.22 -12.48
CA ARG A 59 2.13 9.05 -13.40
C ARG A 59 2.56 8.97 -14.87
N ARG A 60 3.56 9.76 -15.30
CA ARG A 60 4.13 9.64 -16.65
C ARG A 60 4.79 8.29 -16.86
N HIS A 61 5.50 7.80 -15.84
CA HIS A 61 6.11 6.47 -15.92
C HIS A 61 5.05 5.38 -16.03
N LEU A 62 4.02 5.39 -15.19
CA LEU A 62 2.89 4.45 -15.26
C LEU A 62 2.20 4.49 -16.64
N ALA A 63 2.01 5.68 -17.22
CA ALA A 63 1.47 5.82 -18.57
C ALA A 63 2.39 5.21 -19.62
N SER A 64 3.72 5.35 -19.50
CA SER A 64 4.71 4.72 -20.39
C SER A 64 4.74 3.20 -20.28
N LEU A 65 4.32 2.64 -19.16
CA LEU A 65 4.12 1.21 -18.93
C LEU A 65 2.73 0.74 -19.41
N TYR A 66 2.34 1.16 -20.61
CA TYR A 66 1.07 0.81 -21.24
C TYR A 66 -0.17 1.18 -20.43
N GLY A 67 -0.11 2.27 -19.68
CA GLY A 67 -1.22 2.72 -18.86
C GLY A 67 -1.45 1.82 -17.66
N THR A 68 -0.37 1.36 -17.04
CA THR A 68 -0.45 0.63 -15.76
C THR A 68 -1.18 1.47 -14.72
N ASP A 69 -2.18 0.88 -14.09
CA ASP A 69 -2.87 1.46 -12.95
C ASP A 69 -2.16 1.06 -11.65
N MET A 70 -1.96 2.03 -10.77
CA MET A 70 -1.42 1.85 -9.44
C MET A 70 -2.34 2.53 -8.45
N SER A 71 -2.76 1.81 -7.43
CA SER A 71 -3.63 2.34 -6.38
C SER A 71 -3.22 1.80 -5.02
N THR A 72 -3.38 2.62 -4.00
CA THR A 72 -3.30 2.21 -2.60
C THR A 72 -4.67 2.26 -1.96
N ASN A 73 -4.88 1.42 -0.98
CA ASN A 73 -6.10 1.40 -0.20
C ASN A 73 -5.78 1.09 1.25
N CYS A 74 -6.44 1.78 2.15
CA CYS A 74 -6.28 1.57 3.58
C CYS A 74 -7.66 1.36 4.19
N PHE A 75 -7.93 0.18 4.72
CA PHE A 75 -9.25 -0.19 5.19
C PHE A 75 -9.19 -1.15 6.38
N ARG A 76 -10.31 -1.23 7.09
CA ARG A 76 -10.52 -2.14 8.21
C ARG A 76 -11.18 -3.43 7.76
N ARG A 77 -10.70 -4.55 8.30
CA ARG A 77 -11.38 -5.84 8.18
C ARG A 77 -11.40 -6.55 9.55
N GLY A 78 -12.57 -6.57 10.19
CA GLY A 78 -12.69 -7.04 11.56
C GLY A 78 -11.82 -6.20 12.52
N GLN A 79 -10.94 -6.85 13.26
CA GLN A 79 -10.00 -6.19 14.17
C GLN A 79 -8.62 -5.93 13.54
N SER A 80 -8.54 -5.97 12.21
CA SER A 80 -7.30 -5.70 11.49
C SER A 80 -7.43 -4.45 10.63
N HIS A 81 -6.35 -3.69 10.55
CA HIS A 81 -6.14 -2.59 9.62
C HIS A 81 -5.24 -3.06 8.49
N ILE A 82 -5.65 -2.80 7.26
CA ILE A 82 -5.01 -3.34 6.06
C ILE A 82 -4.60 -2.18 5.16
N ILE A 83 -3.32 -2.17 4.76
CA ILE A 83 -2.83 -1.37 3.63
C ILE A 83 -2.66 -2.31 2.44
N GLU A 84 -3.27 -1.94 1.33
CA GLU A 84 -3.22 -2.71 0.09
C GLU A 84 -2.65 -1.84 -1.04
N LEU A 85 -1.54 -2.28 -1.63
CA LEU A 85 -0.94 -1.68 -2.82
C LEU A 85 -1.23 -2.59 -4.01
N THR A 86 -1.88 -2.05 -5.03
CA THR A 86 -2.33 -2.80 -6.21
C THR A 86 -1.75 -2.20 -7.49
N PHE A 87 -1.24 -3.07 -8.35
CA PHE A 87 -0.84 -2.76 -9.72
C PHE A 87 -1.65 -3.58 -10.71
N THR A 88 -2.31 -2.92 -11.65
CA THR A 88 -3.06 -3.55 -12.75
C THR A 88 -2.44 -3.15 -14.07
N TYR A 89 -2.00 -4.11 -14.86
CA TYR A 89 -1.25 -3.88 -16.09
C TYR A 89 -1.59 -4.90 -17.18
N VAL A 90 -1.32 -4.55 -18.42
CA VAL A 90 -1.57 -5.41 -19.60
C VAL A 90 -0.65 -6.63 -19.53
N ARG A 91 -1.15 -7.79 -19.95
CA ARG A 91 -0.37 -9.03 -20.00
C ARG A 91 0.71 -8.93 -21.08
N ASP A 92 1.92 -9.39 -20.73
CA ASP A 92 3.08 -9.38 -21.63
C ASP A 92 2.84 -10.10 -22.98
N GLU A 93 1.93 -11.08 -23.01
CA GLU A 93 1.61 -11.82 -24.25
C GLU A 93 0.93 -10.97 -25.33
N PHE A 94 0.30 -9.85 -24.94
CA PHE A 94 -0.32 -8.90 -25.86
C PHE A 94 0.64 -7.81 -26.35
N LEU A 95 1.87 -7.81 -25.85
CA LEU A 95 2.87 -6.80 -26.15
C LEU A 95 3.87 -7.31 -27.18
N SER A 96 4.44 -6.39 -27.97
CA SER A 96 5.47 -6.70 -28.97
C SER A 96 6.76 -7.23 -28.32
N ARG A 97 7.07 -6.76 -27.09
CA ARG A 97 8.20 -7.25 -26.27
C ARG A 97 7.66 -8.12 -25.16
N LYS A 98 7.88 -9.42 -25.25
CA LYS A 98 7.41 -10.39 -24.27
C LYS A 98 8.25 -10.36 -23.00
N ASN A 99 7.61 -10.54 -21.84
CA ASN A 99 8.21 -10.71 -20.52
C ASN A 99 9.03 -9.51 -19.98
N VAL A 100 8.82 -8.31 -20.49
CA VAL A 100 9.53 -7.11 -20.04
C VAL A 100 8.68 -6.31 -19.04
N LEU A 101 7.38 -6.16 -19.32
CA LEU A 101 6.51 -5.31 -18.50
C LEU A 101 6.35 -5.84 -17.08
N THR A 102 6.09 -7.13 -16.91
CA THR A 102 5.96 -7.72 -15.56
C THR A 102 7.22 -7.49 -14.72
N SER A 103 8.42 -7.59 -15.31
CA SER A 103 9.66 -7.32 -14.59
C SER A 103 9.81 -5.86 -14.18
N GLN A 104 9.39 -4.93 -15.05
CA GLN A 104 9.39 -3.50 -14.76
C GLN A 104 8.39 -3.15 -13.66
N ILE A 105 7.21 -3.78 -13.66
CA ILE A 105 6.22 -3.60 -12.59
C ILE A 105 6.74 -4.14 -11.25
N LEU A 106 7.39 -5.29 -11.22
CA LEU A 106 7.99 -5.82 -9.99
C LEU A 106 9.09 -4.89 -9.45
N GLU A 107 9.90 -4.30 -10.32
CA GLU A 107 10.89 -3.30 -9.89
C GLU A 107 10.20 -2.05 -9.33
N LEU A 108 9.13 -1.58 -9.98
CA LEU A 108 8.34 -0.45 -9.48
C LEU A 108 7.70 -0.75 -8.12
N VAL A 109 7.16 -1.95 -7.90
CA VAL A 109 6.64 -2.39 -6.59
C VAL A 109 7.73 -2.28 -5.53
N LYS A 110 8.93 -2.78 -5.85
CA LYS A 110 10.09 -2.72 -4.93
C LYS A 110 10.46 -1.26 -4.62
N GLU A 111 10.62 -0.42 -5.64
CA GLU A 111 10.97 0.99 -5.45
C GLU A 111 9.91 1.73 -4.62
N THR A 112 8.63 1.48 -4.87
CA THR A 112 7.54 2.09 -4.12
C THR A 112 7.58 1.71 -2.63
N LEU A 113 7.88 0.45 -2.31
CA LEU A 113 7.86 -0.03 -0.92
C LEU A 113 9.16 0.30 -0.16
N PHE A 114 10.31 0.25 -0.82
CA PHE A 114 11.60 0.32 -0.12
C PHE A 114 12.40 1.60 -0.38
N SER A 115 11.91 2.44 -1.31
CA SER A 115 12.55 3.70 -1.68
C SER A 115 11.55 4.86 -1.71
N PRO A 116 10.75 5.10 -0.63
CA PRO A 116 9.88 6.26 -0.55
C PRO A 116 10.72 7.56 -0.55
N VAL A 117 10.12 8.69 -0.89
CA VAL A 117 10.79 10.00 -0.79
C VAL A 117 10.85 10.40 0.68
N VAL A 118 12.07 10.43 1.23
CA VAL A 118 12.34 10.66 2.65
C VAL A 118 13.25 11.87 2.83
N VAL A 119 12.89 12.77 3.76
CA VAL A 119 13.66 13.93 4.19
C VAL A 119 13.68 13.96 5.71
N ASP A 120 14.81 14.13 6.34
CA ASP A 120 14.98 14.25 7.80
C ASP A 120 14.26 13.13 8.60
N ASN A 121 14.45 11.89 8.19
CA ASN A 121 13.81 10.69 8.78
C ASN A 121 12.27 10.71 8.77
N GLY A 122 11.66 11.41 7.82
CA GLY A 122 10.23 11.45 7.60
C GLY A 122 9.90 11.45 6.10
N PHE A 123 8.64 11.32 5.75
CA PHE A 123 8.20 11.57 4.36
C PHE A 123 8.53 13.01 3.95
N ASP A 124 8.66 13.28 2.65
CA ASP A 124 8.85 14.64 2.14
C ASP A 124 7.73 15.56 2.66
N PRO A 125 8.06 16.66 3.39
CA PRO A 125 7.05 17.49 4.04
C PRO A 125 6.08 18.17 3.06
N ALA A 126 6.56 18.54 1.86
CA ALA A 126 5.71 19.22 0.88
C ALA A 126 4.68 18.27 0.28
N LEU A 127 5.09 17.06 -0.09
CA LEU A 127 4.19 16.00 -0.56
C LEU A 127 3.23 15.57 0.55
N PHE A 128 3.73 15.40 1.77
CA PHE A 128 2.94 14.99 2.93
C PHE A 128 1.79 15.95 3.22
N GLU A 129 2.02 17.25 3.20
CA GLU A 129 0.97 18.25 3.44
C GLU A 129 -0.09 18.27 2.32
N ILE A 130 0.31 17.98 1.09
CA ILE A 130 -0.65 17.84 -0.02
C ILE A 130 -1.55 16.62 0.20
N GLU A 131 -0.95 15.46 0.47
CA GLU A 131 -1.67 14.22 0.70
C GLU A 131 -2.57 14.28 1.94
N LYS A 132 -2.07 14.91 3.01
CA LYS A 132 -2.85 15.14 4.23
C LYS A 132 -4.11 15.99 3.96
N LYS A 133 -3.99 17.04 3.15
CA LYS A 133 -5.15 17.85 2.73
C LYS A 133 -6.13 17.05 1.88
N GLN A 134 -5.62 16.26 0.93
CA GLN A 134 -6.46 15.42 0.06
C GLN A 134 -7.22 14.37 0.87
N LEU A 135 -6.53 13.70 1.80
CA LEU A 135 -7.16 12.71 2.68
C LEU A 135 -8.25 13.33 3.55
N LEU A 136 -8.00 14.51 4.14
CA LEU A 136 -9.00 15.22 4.92
C LEU A 136 -10.21 15.65 4.08
N ALA A 137 -9.98 16.07 2.84
CA ALA A 137 -11.06 16.44 1.91
C ALA A 137 -11.87 15.21 1.49
N SER A 138 -11.23 14.09 1.22
CA SER A 138 -11.93 12.83 0.91
C SER A 138 -12.79 12.35 2.07
N LEU A 139 -12.26 12.35 3.28
CA LEU A 139 -13.03 11.99 4.48
C LEU A 139 -14.23 12.90 4.75
N ALA A 140 -14.09 14.19 4.43
CA ALA A 140 -15.20 15.12 4.55
C ALA A 140 -16.29 14.82 3.50
N ALA A 141 -15.89 14.51 2.27
CA ALA A 141 -16.82 14.14 1.20
C ALA A 141 -17.55 12.82 1.48
N ASP A 142 -16.87 11.84 2.12
CA ASP A 142 -17.50 10.58 2.51
C ASP A 142 -18.66 10.80 3.50
N MET A 143 -18.57 11.82 4.36
CA MET A 143 -19.64 12.16 5.31
C MET A 143 -20.89 12.75 4.64
N ASP A 144 -20.78 13.27 3.42
CA ASP A 144 -21.92 13.74 2.63
C ASP A 144 -22.69 12.58 1.98
N ASP A 145 -22.10 11.37 1.93
CA ASP A 145 -22.78 10.16 1.49
C ASP A 145 -23.68 9.61 2.61
N SER A 146 -24.99 9.65 2.36
CA SER A 146 -25.99 9.21 3.33
C SER A 146 -25.87 7.73 3.71
N PHE A 147 -25.42 6.85 2.81
CA PHE A 147 -25.19 5.44 3.09
C PHE A 147 -23.96 5.24 3.98
N TYR A 148 -22.88 5.95 3.68
CA TYR A 148 -21.67 5.92 4.51
C TYR A 148 -21.99 6.44 5.93
N PHE A 149 -22.69 7.56 6.03
CA PHE A 149 -23.11 8.12 7.32
C PHE A 149 -23.97 7.13 8.11
N ALA A 150 -25.01 6.55 7.48
CA ALA A 150 -25.88 5.58 8.13
C ALA A 150 -25.10 4.32 8.60
N HIS A 151 -24.12 3.87 7.81
CA HIS A 151 -23.26 2.76 8.19
C HIS A 151 -22.41 3.09 9.42
N LYS A 152 -21.88 4.31 9.51
CA LYS A 152 -21.10 4.77 10.67
C LYS A 152 -21.96 4.89 11.93
N GLU A 153 -23.17 5.37 11.81
CA GLU A 153 -24.13 5.39 12.94
C GLU A 153 -24.50 3.96 13.38
N LEU A 154 -24.65 3.04 12.45
CA LEU A 154 -24.87 1.64 12.77
C LEU A 154 -23.67 1.01 13.50
N ASP A 155 -22.43 1.30 13.08
CA ASP A 155 -21.22 0.83 13.76
C ASP A 155 -21.21 1.21 15.24
N LYS A 156 -21.64 2.44 15.60
CA LYS A 156 -21.73 2.91 16.99
C LYS A 156 -22.75 2.12 17.81
N LEU A 157 -23.83 1.71 17.20
CA LEU A 157 -24.90 0.94 17.89
C LEU A 157 -24.52 -0.55 18.01
N PHE A 158 -23.80 -1.07 17.03
CA PHE A 158 -23.55 -2.51 16.92
C PHE A 158 -22.28 -2.95 17.68
N PHE A 159 -21.21 -2.18 17.61
CA PHE A 159 -19.94 -2.54 18.24
C PHE A 159 -19.83 -1.93 19.64
N HIS A 160 -19.23 -2.69 20.58
CA HIS A 160 -18.86 -2.19 21.91
C HIS A 160 -17.39 -1.77 22.00
N ASP A 161 -16.57 -2.11 21.00
CA ASP A 161 -15.16 -1.78 20.92
C ASP A 161 -15.00 -0.39 20.29
N GLU A 162 -14.45 0.58 21.03
CA GLU A 162 -14.24 1.95 20.57
C GLU A 162 -13.41 2.04 19.27
N ARG A 163 -12.49 1.08 19.05
CA ARG A 163 -11.70 1.01 17.82
C ARG A 163 -12.57 0.77 16.58
N LEU A 164 -13.73 0.14 16.77
CA LEU A 164 -14.69 -0.16 15.70
C LEU A 164 -15.72 0.94 15.53
N GLN A 165 -15.88 1.81 16.53
CA GLN A 165 -16.81 2.94 16.54
C GLN A 165 -16.16 4.26 16.13
N LEU A 166 -14.93 4.25 15.60
CA LEU A 166 -14.16 5.46 15.31
C LEU A 166 -14.98 6.50 14.52
N GLU A 167 -15.17 7.64 15.16
CA GLU A 167 -15.89 8.77 14.61
C GLU A 167 -15.04 9.57 13.59
N TYR A 168 -15.74 10.24 12.68
CA TYR A 168 -15.08 11.14 11.73
C TYR A 168 -14.25 12.22 12.43
N SER A 169 -14.80 12.85 13.47
CA SER A 169 -14.14 13.91 14.26
C SER A 169 -12.82 13.43 14.86
N ASP A 170 -12.82 12.22 15.42
CA ASP A 170 -11.64 11.64 16.05
C ASP A 170 -10.58 11.25 15.02
N LEU A 171 -11.00 10.61 13.93
CA LEU A 171 -10.10 10.28 12.84
C LEU A 171 -9.49 11.54 12.21
N ARG A 172 -10.30 12.57 11.98
CA ARG A 172 -9.84 13.86 11.48
C ARG A 172 -8.80 14.50 12.41
N ASN A 173 -9.04 14.50 13.71
CA ASN A 173 -8.12 15.08 14.68
C ASN A 173 -6.80 14.30 14.72
N ARG A 174 -6.84 12.97 14.63
CA ARG A 174 -5.65 12.12 14.55
C ARG A 174 -4.83 12.40 13.29
N ILE A 175 -5.48 12.52 12.13
CA ILE A 175 -4.80 12.88 10.88
C ILE A 175 -4.18 14.29 10.98
N LEU A 176 -4.87 15.24 11.60
CA LEU A 176 -4.31 16.58 11.81
C LEU A 176 -3.07 16.59 12.71
N ALA A 177 -3.00 15.69 13.69
CA ALA A 177 -1.87 15.56 14.60
C ALA A 177 -0.66 14.83 13.98
N GLU A 178 -0.85 14.08 12.88
CA GLU A 178 0.24 13.35 12.24
C GLU A 178 1.30 14.28 11.64
N THR A 179 2.54 13.83 11.72
CA THR A 179 3.73 14.47 11.14
C THR A 179 4.36 13.57 10.08
N PRO A 180 5.21 14.12 9.18
CA PRO A 180 5.97 13.30 8.24
C PRO A 180 6.77 12.18 8.91
N GLN A 181 7.35 12.48 10.09
CA GLN A 181 8.17 11.53 10.85
C GLN A 181 7.32 10.44 11.50
N SER A 182 6.19 10.79 12.15
CA SER A 182 5.33 9.80 12.81
C SER A 182 4.72 8.83 11.81
N SER A 183 4.22 9.34 10.68
CA SER A 183 3.65 8.50 9.64
C SER A 183 4.71 7.61 8.97
N TYR A 184 5.94 8.12 8.77
CA TYR A 184 7.03 7.30 8.25
C TYR A 184 7.47 6.21 9.23
N SER A 185 7.52 6.50 10.53
CA SER A 185 7.78 5.49 11.56
C SER A 185 6.72 4.39 11.55
N CYS A 186 5.43 4.75 11.47
CA CYS A 186 4.34 3.79 11.32
C CYS A 186 4.54 2.90 10.09
N PHE A 187 4.97 3.46 8.95
CA PHE A 187 5.24 2.71 7.75
C PHE A 187 6.44 1.75 7.92
N GLN A 188 7.51 2.20 8.57
CA GLN A 188 8.67 1.35 8.85
C GLN A 188 8.32 0.18 9.75
N GLU A 189 7.49 0.40 10.78
CA GLU A 189 6.99 -0.66 11.65
C GLU A 189 6.17 -1.71 10.89
N PHE A 190 5.37 -1.27 9.91
CA PHE A 190 4.65 -2.18 9.02
C PHE A 190 5.58 -3.09 8.21
N LEU A 191 6.68 -2.54 7.71
CA LEU A 191 7.65 -3.31 6.93
C LEU A 191 8.51 -4.24 7.81
N ALA A 192 8.80 -3.82 9.05
CA ALA A 192 9.75 -4.52 9.93
C ALA A 192 9.11 -5.62 10.78
N ASN A 193 7.79 -5.58 10.99
CA ASN A 193 7.15 -6.41 12.01
C ASN A 193 6.79 -7.79 11.47
N ASP A 194 7.52 -8.82 11.88
CA ASP A 194 7.30 -10.25 11.51
C ASP A 194 5.95 -10.80 12.04
N SER A 195 5.26 -10.08 12.95
CA SER A 195 3.94 -10.46 13.47
C SER A 195 2.78 -10.04 12.57
N PHE A 196 3.04 -9.28 11.51
CA PHE A 196 2.04 -8.90 10.53
C PHE A 196 1.97 -9.96 9.42
N SER A 197 0.77 -10.39 9.10
CA SER A 197 0.53 -11.25 7.94
C SER A 197 0.67 -10.39 6.68
N ASN A 198 1.76 -10.57 5.96
CA ASN A 198 1.99 -9.91 4.67
C ASN A 198 1.60 -10.87 3.55
N ASP A 199 0.55 -10.53 2.82
CA ASP A 199 0.08 -11.33 1.69
C ASP A 199 0.46 -10.66 0.37
N VAL A 200 1.11 -11.41 -0.50
CA VAL A 200 1.34 -10.99 -1.88
C VAL A 200 0.47 -11.83 -2.80
N VAL A 201 -0.56 -11.21 -3.36
CA VAL A 201 -1.51 -11.89 -4.24
C VAL A 201 -1.20 -11.56 -5.70
N TYR A 202 -0.84 -12.56 -6.48
CA TYR A 202 -0.64 -12.44 -7.91
C TYR A 202 -1.83 -13.02 -8.66
N VAL A 203 -2.51 -12.20 -9.45
CA VAL A 203 -3.46 -12.68 -10.45
C VAL A 203 -2.74 -12.66 -11.79
N VAL A 204 -2.17 -13.79 -12.18
CA VAL A 204 -1.36 -13.93 -13.40
C VAL A 204 -2.01 -14.92 -14.33
N ASN A 205 -2.05 -14.61 -15.63
CA ASN A 205 -2.62 -15.50 -16.60
C ASN A 205 -1.56 -16.23 -17.46
N SER A 206 -0.28 -16.07 -17.24
CA SER A 206 0.75 -16.79 -17.98
C SER A 206 1.72 -17.54 -17.08
N PHE A 207 2.12 -18.71 -17.56
CA PHE A 207 3.09 -19.63 -16.95
C PHE A 207 4.51 -19.03 -16.80
N LEU A 208 4.74 -17.82 -17.30
CA LEU A 208 6.04 -17.17 -17.39
C LEU A 208 6.40 -16.19 -16.27
N CYS A 209 5.47 -15.86 -15.38
CA CYS A 209 5.86 -15.31 -14.08
C CYS A 209 6.37 -16.48 -13.24
N THR A 210 7.61 -16.87 -13.49
CA THR A 210 8.18 -18.03 -12.82
C THR A 210 8.19 -17.77 -11.32
N LYS A 211 7.82 -18.79 -10.54
CA LYS A 211 7.97 -18.81 -9.08
C LYS A 211 9.32 -18.21 -8.65
N THR A 212 10.35 -18.40 -9.45
CA THR A 212 11.72 -17.90 -9.27
C THR A 212 11.81 -16.36 -9.25
N THR A 213 11.09 -15.64 -10.13
CA THR A 213 11.14 -14.16 -10.18
C THR A 213 10.47 -13.56 -8.94
N VAL A 214 9.35 -14.13 -8.54
CA VAL A 214 8.62 -13.72 -7.35
C VAL A 214 9.38 -14.08 -6.08
N THR A 215 9.97 -15.27 -6.01
CA THR A 215 10.82 -15.69 -4.88
C THR A 215 12.00 -14.74 -4.72
N ARG A 216 12.66 -14.35 -5.82
CA ARG A 216 13.74 -13.34 -5.78
C ARG A 216 13.25 -12.00 -5.27
N PHE A 217 12.07 -11.55 -5.71
CA PHE A 217 11.49 -10.29 -5.22
C PHE A 217 11.22 -10.35 -3.72
N VAL A 218 10.53 -11.38 -3.24
CA VAL A 218 10.20 -11.56 -1.82
C VAL A 218 11.47 -11.69 -0.97
N THR A 219 12.50 -12.41 -1.45
CA THR A 219 13.78 -12.54 -0.76
C THR A 219 14.52 -11.22 -0.67
N VAL A 220 14.56 -10.42 -1.75
CA VAL A 220 15.17 -9.09 -1.77
C VAL A 220 14.40 -8.12 -0.86
N ALA A 221 13.08 -8.19 -0.86
CA ALA A 221 12.24 -7.40 0.03
C ALA A 221 12.58 -7.65 1.51
N LYS A 222 12.67 -8.92 1.93
CA LYS A 222 13.04 -9.26 3.30
C LYS A 222 14.48 -8.87 3.65
N PHE A 223 15.42 -9.02 2.71
CA PHE A 223 16.82 -8.63 2.93
C PHE A 223 16.94 -7.11 3.12
N ASN A 224 16.19 -6.31 2.39
CA ASN A 224 16.16 -4.86 2.57
C ASN A 224 15.51 -4.45 3.91
N CYS A 225 14.45 -5.13 4.37
CA CYS A 225 13.90 -4.96 5.72
C CYS A 225 14.95 -5.23 6.81
N PHE A 226 15.72 -6.31 6.68
CA PHE A 226 16.79 -6.65 7.63
C PHE A 226 17.92 -5.61 7.70
N VAL A 227 18.29 -5.02 6.56
CA VAL A 227 19.33 -3.98 6.50
C VAL A 227 18.83 -2.68 7.13
N PHE A 228 17.55 -2.36 7.04
CA PHE A 228 16.98 -1.18 7.69
C PHE A 228 16.92 -1.31 9.21
N THR A 229 16.57 -2.49 9.74
CA THR A 229 16.54 -2.73 11.20
C THR A 229 17.92 -2.80 11.84
N SER A 230 18.97 -3.14 11.08
CA SER A 230 20.35 -3.20 11.59
C SER A 230 21.09 -1.85 11.56
N ARG A 231 20.54 -0.80 10.95
CA ARG A 231 21.13 0.54 10.92
C ARG A 231 20.57 1.52 11.98
N SER A 232 19.56 1.10 12.74
CA SER A 232 18.95 1.90 13.82
C SER A 232 19.34 1.46 15.23
N SER A 233 20.46 0.74 15.37
CA SER A 233 21.07 0.42 16.66
C SER A 233 22.44 1.08 16.81
#